data_dfb9ccd4ad562cca3aacf5ad99031f9d
#
_entry.id   dfb9ccd4ad562cca3aacf5ad99031f9d
#
_cell.length_a   1.000
_cell.length_b   1.000
_cell.length_c   1.000
_cell.angle_alpha   90.00
_cell.angle_beta   90.00
_cell.angle_gamma   90.00
#
_symmetry.space_group_name_H-M   'P 1'
#
loop_
_entity.id
_entity.type
_entity.pdbx_description
1 polymer ?
#
loop_
_entity_poly.entity_id
_entity_poly.type
_entity_poly.pdbx_seq_one_letter_code
_entity_poly.pdbx_strand_id
1 'polypeptide(L)'
;MKRLFLVAALSATLPAMAQNVATVNGHAITQAELDSTLKALRIENASPEQRKSILDEIISRDVLSQEAVKLGLDKKDDVKANLEAARKDILISSLLQDWSEKNKVTDDDIKKAYDDMVKEQAGKKEFKVSHILVKEEDKAKALLADIKAKKVTFEDAAKKDSIDPGSGKNGGDLGWSNPDMYVPEFAEAVKTGKKGEISEPVKSQYGYHLVRIDDERPVTPPTLDQVKTDLTRSLTQKKMFEFVESLRSKAKIEIIEK
;
A
#
# COMPACT_ATOMS: atom_id res chain seq x y z
N MET A 1 -6.03 82.59 -8.28
CA MET A 1 -6.43 81.29 -7.71
C MET A 1 -6.68 80.29 -8.86
N LYS A 2 -5.68 79.48 -9.16
CA LYS A 2 -5.77 78.48 -10.24
C LYS A 2 -6.22 77.15 -9.60
N ARG A 3 -7.42 76.67 -9.97
CA ARG A 3 -7.94 75.34 -9.55
C ARG A 3 -7.36 74.26 -10.45
N LEU A 4 -6.54 73.42 -9.86
CA LEU A 4 -5.99 72.22 -10.51
C LEU A 4 -7.06 71.07 -10.42
N PHE A 5 -7.61 70.62 -11.56
CA PHE A 5 -8.45 69.45 -11.63
C PHE A 5 -7.57 68.23 -11.78
N LEU A 6 -7.55 67.40 -10.76
CA LEU A 6 -6.93 66.10 -10.79
C LEU A 6 -7.88 65.12 -11.46
N VAL A 7 -7.59 64.72 -12.68
CA VAL A 7 -8.33 63.62 -13.37
C VAL A 7 -7.73 62.29 -12.88
N ALA A 8 -8.44 61.59 -12.01
CA ALA A 8 -8.11 60.24 -11.66
C ALA A 8 -8.53 59.29 -12.83
N ALA A 9 -7.54 58.81 -13.55
CA ALA A 9 -7.75 57.76 -14.55
C ALA A 9 -8.04 56.42 -13.83
N LEU A 10 -9.30 55.99 -13.79
CA LEU A 10 -9.70 54.65 -13.39
C LEU A 10 -9.24 53.67 -14.47
N SER A 11 -8.11 53.01 -14.28
CA SER A 11 -7.71 51.86 -15.09
C SER A 11 -8.61 50.69 -14.73
N ALA A 12 -9.70 50.54 -15.48
CA ALA A 12 -10.50 49.32 -15.48
C ALA A 12 -9.63 48.16 -16.02
N THR A 13 -9.16 47.30 -15.13
CA THR A 13 -8.61 45.98 -15.53
C THR A 13 -9.75 45.15 -16.14
N LEU A 14 -9.82 45.14 -17.46
CA LEU A 14 -10.67 44.19 -18.19
C LEU A 14 -10.25 42.77 -17.75
N PRO A 15 -11.23 41.88 -17.40
CA PRO A 15 -10.89 40.50 -17.20
C PRO A 15 -10.27 39.98 -18.50
N ALA A 16 -9.15 39.25 -18.38
CA ALA A 16 -8.50 38.61 -19.52
C ALA A 16 -9.55 37.72 -20.19
N MET A 17 -10.11 38.19 -21.30
CA MET A 17 -11.03 37.42 -22.13
C MET A 17 -10.26 36.16 -22.53
N ALA A 18 -10.76 34.98 -22.15
CA ALA A 18 -10.14 33.72 -22.54
C ALA A 18 -9.97 33.76 -24.06
N GLN A 19 -8.72 33.75 -24.55
CA GLN A 19 -8.43 33.86 -25.97
C GLN A 19 -8.98 32.63 -26.67
N ASN A 20 -10.01 32.81 -27.49
CA ASN A 20 -10.61 31.73 -28.26
C ASN A 20 -9.68 31.39 -29.42
N VAL A 21 -9.42 30.09 -29.60
CA VAL A 21 -8.61 29.58 -30.73
C VAL A 21 -9.49 29.01 -31.85
N ALA A 22 -10.73 28.68 -31.55
CA ALA A 22 -11.75 28.29 -32.54
C ALA A 22 -13.18 28.51 -31.99
N THR A 23 -14.19 28.39 -32.86
CA THR A 23 -15.60 28.30 -32.47
C THR A 23 -16.29 27.20 -33.28
N VAL A 24 -17.17 26.45 -32.62
CA VAL A 24 -17.96 25.38 -33.22
C VAL A 24 -19.43 25.64 -32.90
N ASN A 25 -20.22 26.00 -33.89
CA ASN A 25 -21.63 26.36 -33.71
C ASN A 25 -21.90 27.39 -32.62
N GLY A 26 -20.96 28.35 -32.47
CA GLY A 26 -21.02 29.36 -31.40
C GLY A 26 -20.43 28.97 -30.07
N HIS A 27 -20.07 27.71 -29.85
CA HIS A 27 -19.28 27.27 -28.67
C HIS A 27 -17.80 27.61 -28.88
N ALA A 28 -17.22 28.30 -27.94
CA ALA A 28 -15.84 28.74 -28.01
C ALA A 28 -14.87 27.66 -27.49
N ILE A 29 -13.90 27.32 -28.32
CA ILE A 29 -12.73 26.50 -27.87
C ILE A 29 -11.64 27.47 -27.47
N THR A 30 -11.21 27.40 -26.20
CA THR A 30 -10.27 28.36 -25.64
C THR A 30 -8.82 27.89 -25.78
N GLN A 31 -7.89 28.85 -25.71
CA GLN A 31 -6.46 28.55 -25.62
C GLN A 31 -6.14 27.65 -24.39
N ALA A 32 -6.81 27.89 -23.25
CA ALA A 32 -6.63 27.10 -22.02
C ALA A 32 -7.03 25.62 -22.22
N GLU A 33 -8.08 25.36 -23.00
CA GLU A 33 -8.52 24.01 -23.35
C GLU A 33 -7.49 23.29 -24.22
N LEU A 34 -6.98 23.96 -25.26
CA LEU A 34 -5.89 23.43 -26.09
C LEU A 34 -4.65 23.12 -25.26
N ASP A 35 -4.22 24.04 -24.40
CA ASP A 35 -3.03 23.87 -23.56
C ASP A 35 -3.24 22.75 -22.51
N SER A 36 -4.44 22.63 -21.95
CA SER A 36 -4.79 21.54 -21.04
C SER A 36 -4.74 20.16 -21.73
N THR A 37 -5.24 20.09 -22.99
CA THR A 37 -5.18 18.86 -23.79
C THR A 37 -3.75 18.47 -24.12
N LEU A 38 -2.92 19.43 -24.54
CA LEU A 38 -1.49 19.20 -24.78
C LEU A 38 -0.77 18.69 -23.53
N LYS A 39 -1.04 19.31 -22.37
CA LYS A 39 -0.49 18.88 -21.09
C LYS A 39 -0.92 17.45 -20.72
N ALA A 40 -2.19 17.11 -20.92
CA ALA A 40 -2.69 15.76 -20.67
C ALA A 40 -2.00 14.69 -21.55
N LEU A 41 -1.64 15.08 -22.79
CA LEU A 41 -0.87 14.25 -23.72
C LEU A 41 0.65 14.28 -23.46
N ARG A 42 1.12 15.02 -22.44
CA ARG A 42 2.53 15.22 -22.08
C ARG A 42 3.37 15.86 -23.20
N ILE A 43 2.76 16.73 -23.99
CA ILE A 43 3.42 17.48 -25.05
C ILE A 43 3.74 18.88 -24.51
N GLU A 44 5.00 19.09 -24.04
CA GLU A 44 5.40 20.33 -23.41
C GLU A 44 5.75 21.44 -24.42
N ASN A 45 6.33 21.08 -25.57
CA ASN A 45 6.78 22.00 -26.62
C ASN A 45 6.17 21.62 -27.96
N ALA A 46 4.83 21.77 -28.09
CA ALA A 46 4.12 21.45 -29.31
C ALA A 46 4.52 22.37 -30.47
N SER A 47 4.90 21.78 -31.61
CA SER A 47 5.09 22.56 -32.86
C SER A 47 3.76 23.18 -33.34
N PRO A 48 3.79 24.19 -34.20
CA PRO A 48 2.58 24.76 -34.79
C PRO A 48 1.69 23.70 -35.46
N GLU A 49 2.28 22.73 -36.12
CA GLU A 49 1.58 21.62 -36.79
C GLU A 49 0.92 20.69 -35.76
N GLN A 50 1.61 20.36 -34.67
CA GLN A 50 1.06 19.58 -33.59
C GLN A 50 -0.11 20.29 -32.89
N ARG A 51 0.06 21.61 -32.58
CA ARG A 51 -1.04 22.41 -32.02
C ARG A 51 -2.24 22.44 -32.92
N LYS A 52 -2.04 22.58 -34.23
CA LYS A 52 -3.14 22.55 -35.22
C LYS A 52 -3.83 21.19 -35.23
N SER A 53 -3.07 20.09 -35.26
CA SER A 53 -3.64 18.73 -35.25
C SER A 53 -4.46 18.47 -33.99
N ILE A 54 -3.99 18.88 -32.82
CA ILE A 54 -4.74 18.72 -31.57
C ILE A 54 -5.98 19.63 -31.55
N LEU A 55 -5.88 20.85 -32.07
CA LEU A 55 -7.04 21.72 -32.20
C LEU A 55 -8.11 21.11 -33.12
N ASP A 56 -7.72 20.53 -34.26
CA ASP A 56 -8.64 19.84 -35.18
C ASP A 56 -9.33 18.65 -34.51
N GLU A 57 -8.60 17.92 -33.63
CA GLU A 57 -9.18 16.85 -32.82
C GLU A 57 -10.21 17.38 -31.82
N ILE A 58 -9.88 18.46 -31.10
CA ILE A 58 -10.80 19.10 -30.12
C ILE A 58 -12.08 19.57 -30.87
N ILE A 59 -11.94 20.24 -32.04
CA ILE A 59 -13.07 20.63 -32.86
C ILE A 59 -13.95 19.44 -33.23
N SER A 60 -13.34 18.33 -33.68
CA SER A 60 -14.08 17.12 -34.07
C SER A 60 -14.84 16.52 -32.92
N ARG A 61 -14.24 16.48 -31.73
CA ARG A 61 -14.87 15.98 -30.49
C ARG A 61 -16.05 16.87 -30.10
N ASP A 62 -15.90 18.19 -30.21
CA ASP A 62 -16.95 19.13 -29.84
C ASP A 62 -18.15 19.00 -30.81
N VAL A 63 -17.92 18.88 -32.13
CA VAL A 63 -18.96 18.58 -33.12
C VAL A 63 -19.74 17.29 -32.80
N LEU A 64 -19.02 16.21 -32.48
CA LEU A 64 -19.64 14.93 -32.11
C LEU A 64 -20.45 15.03 -30.82
N SER A 65 -19.91 15.74 -29.82
CA SER A 65 -20.60 15.98 -28.54
C SER A 65 -21.90 16.77 -28.75
N GLN A 66 -21.87 17.83 -29.52
CA GLN A 66 -23.06 18.64 -29.83
C GLN A 66 -24.12 17.82 -30.57
N GLU A 67 -23.74 16.99 -31.52
CA GLU A 67 -24.71 16.13 -32.25
C GLU A 67 -25.28 15.05 -31.28
N ALA A 68 -24.47 14.48 -30.38
CA ALA A 68 -24.96 13.54 -29.37
C ALA A 68 -26.05 14.17 -28.47
N VAL A 69 -25.81 15.40 -28.01
CA VAL A 69 -26.79 16.16 -27.20
C VAL A 69 -28.04 16.48 -28.04
N LYS A 70 -27.89 16.90 -29.30
CA LYS A 70 -29.01 17.18 -30.20
C LYS A 70 -29.87 15.95 -30.46
N LEU A 71 -29.25 14.75 -30.53
CA LEU A 71 -29.93 13.46 -30.62
C LEU A 71 -30.53 13.00 -29.27
N GLY A 72 -30.36 13.73 -28.21
CA GLY A 72 -30.88 13.42 -26.89
C GLY A 72 -30.19 12.22 -26.18
N LEU A 73 -28.97 11.87 -26.62
CA LEU A 73 -28.23 10.74 -26.01
C LEU A 73 -27.88 11.00 -24.54
N ASP A 74 -27.65 12.25 -24.18
CA ASP A 74 -27.43 12.71 -22.80
C ASP A 74 -28.61 12.47 -21.87
N LYS A 75 -29.80 12.26 -22.42
CA LYS A 75 -31.09 12.03 -21.72
C LYS A 75 -31.39 10.55 -21.50
N LYS A 76 -30.65 9.64 -22.12
CA LYS A 76 -30.82 8.20 -21.91
C LYS A 76 -30.42 7.82 -20.48
N ASP A 77 -31.18 6.90 -19.88
CA ASP A 77 -30.98 6.56 -18.44
C ASP A 77 -29.61 5.94 -18.15
N ASP A 78 -29.10 5.09 -19.03
CA ASP A 78 -27.77 4.50 -18.96
C ASP A 78 -26.67 5.58 -19.10
N VAL A 79 -26.83 6.54 -19.99
CA VAL A 79 -25.88 7.65 -20.16
C VAL A 79 -25.88 8.57 -18.93
N LYS A 80 -27.06 8.93 -18.41
CA LYS A 80 -27.17 9.71 -17.17
C LYS A 80 -26.51 8.99 -15.99
N ALA A 81 -26.76 7.68 -15.82
CA ALA A 81 -26.16 6.90 -14.77
C ALA A 81 -24.62 6.91 -14.86
N ASN A 82 -24.09 6.75 -16.09
CA ASN A 82 -22.64 6.79 -16.32
C ASN A 82 -22.05 8.18 -16.07
N LEU A 83 -22.72 9.25 -16.48
CA LEU A 83 -22.28 10.63 -16.20
C LEU A 83 -22.25 10.94 -14.70
N GLU A 84 -23.27 10.53 -13.94
CA GLU A 84 -23.31 10.72 -12.49
C GLU A 84 -22.25 9.87 -11.79
N ALA A 85 -21.99 8.64 -12.24
CA ALA A 85 -20.89 7.82 -11.70
C ALA A 85 -19.54 8.48 -11.96
N ALA A 86 -19.26 8.90 -13.20
CA ALA A 86 -18.01 9.58 -13.55
C ALA A 86 -17.83 10.89 -12.77
N ARG A 87 -18.89 11.68 -12.62
CA ARG A 87 -18.86 12.91 -11.78
C ARG A 87 -18.49 12.59 -10.34
N LYS A 88 -19.10 11.56 -9.75
CA LYS A 88 -18.79 11.13 -8.38
C LYS A 88 -17.32 10.72 -8.24
N ASP A 89 -16.81 9.94 -9.17
CA ASP A 89 -15.42 9.45 -9.15
C ASP A 89 -14.42 10.61 -9.26
N ILE A 90 -14.69 11.59 -10.13
CA ILE A 90 -13.89 12.80 -10.27
C ILE A 90 -13.86 13.59 -8.95
N LEU A 91 -15.03 13.79 -8.32
CA LEU A 91 -15.12 14.52 -7.05
C LEU A 91 -14.40 13.80 -5.93
N ILE A 92 -14.55 12.47 -5.83
CA ILE A 92 -13.84 11.65 -4.85
C ILE A 92 -12.33 11.76 -5.06
N SER A 93 -11.86 11.56 -6.27
CA SER A 93 -10.43 11.63 -6.61
C SER A 93 -9.85 13.01 -6.28
N SER A 94 -10.59 14.09 -6.63
CA SER A 94 -10.17 15.47 -6.33
C SER A 94 -10.10 15.73 -4.84
N LEU A 95 -11.08 15.24 -4.06
CA LEU A 95 -11.09 15.36 -2.60
C LEU A 95 -9.90 14.65 -1.96
N LEU A 96 -9.65 13.40 -2.38
CA LEU A 96 -8.56 12.60 -1.83
C LEU A 96 -7.20 13.19 -2.20
N GLN A 97 -7.05 13.73 -3.41
CA GLN A 97 -5.83 14.41 -3.83
C GLN A 97 -5.59 15.68 -3.01
N ASP A 98 -6.57 16.59 -2.92
CA ASP A 98 -6.48 17.84 -2.14
C ASP A 98 -6.15 17.54 -0.66
N TRP A 99 -6.82 16.55 -0.08
CA TRP A 99 -6.56 16.12 1.28
C TRP A 99 -5.15 15.58 1.45
N SER A 100 -4.68 14.72 0.53
CA SER A 100 -3.33 14.14 0.57
C SER A 100 -2.24 15.19 0.45
N GLU A 101 -2.42 16.20 -0.41
CA GLU A 101 -1.48 17.32 -0.56
C GLU A 101 -1.34 18.14 0.72
N LYS A 102 -2.43 18.32 1.46
CA LYS A 102 -2.49 19.06 2.73
C LYS A 102 -2.05 18.25 3.95
N ASN A 103 -2.09 16.93 3.87
CA ASN A 103 -1.86 16.01 5.00
C ASN A 103 -0.71 15.03 4.75
N LYS A 104 0.35 15.49 4.12
CA LYS A 104 1.54 14.67 3.84
C LYS A 104 2.10 14.06 5.12
N VAL A 105 2.66 12.87 5.00
CA VAL A 105 3.45 12.26 6.07
C VAL A 105 4.71 13.08 6.27
N THR A 106 4.96 13.50 7.51
CA THR A 106 6.14 14.27 7.87
C THR A 106 7.31 13.37 8.28
N ASP A 107 8.53 13.91 8.30
CA ASP A 107 9.68 13.16 8.82
C ASP A 107 9.52 12.84 10.32
N ASP A 108 8.81 13.67 11.09
CA ASP A 108 8.49 13.41 12.50
C ASP A 108 7.52 12.23 12.64
N ASP A 109 6.50 12.12 11.77
CA ASP A 109 5.59 10.96 11.74
C ASP A 109 6.39 9.67 11.47
N ILE A 110 7.30 9.71 10.51
CA ILE A 110 8.14 8.57 10.12
C ILE A 110 9.07 8.19 11.28
N LYS A 111 9.73 9.18 11.87
CA LYS A 111 10.62 8.96 13.01
C LYS A 111 9.89 8.34 14.19
N LYS A 112 8.70 8.85 14.54
CA LYS A 112 7.88 8.29 15.61
C LYS A 112 7.50 6.85 15.33
N ALA A 113 7.02 6.55 14.12
CA ALA A 113 6.65 5.18 13.74
C ALA A 113 7.86 4.23 13.78
N TYR A 114 9.03 4.71 13.37
CA TYR A 114 10.27 3.96 13.49
C TYR A 114 10.67 3.70 14.96
N ASP A 115 10.63 4.73 15.79
CA ASP A 115 10.96 4.62 17.23
C ASP A 115 9.99 3.63 17.92
N ASP A 116 8.71 3.66 17.58
CA ASP A 116 7.70 2.72 18.10
C ASP A 116 7.99 1.28 17.61
N MET A 117 8.35 1.08 16.35
CA MET A 117 8.77 -0.22 15.81
C MET A 117 10.02 -0.77 16.52
N VAL A 118 11.02 0.08 16.74
CA VAL A 118 12.25 -0.31 17.45
C VAL A 118 11.93 -0.71 18.90
N LYS A 119 11.08 0.05 19.59
CA LYS A 119 10.63 -0.28 20.95
C LYS A 119 9.89 -1.61 21.02
N GLU A 120 9.03 -1.88 20.03
CA GLU A 120 8.29 -3.14 19.97
C GLU A 120 9.21 -4.35 19.75
N GLN A 121 10.34 -4.15 19.08
CA GLN A 121 11.34 -5.19 18.85
C GLN A 121 12.37 -5.27 19.99
N ALA A 122 12.43 -4.26 20.87
CA ALA A 122 13.38 -4.23 21.97
C ALA A 122 13.19 -5.42 22.91
N GLY A 123 14.29 -6.13 23.19
CA GLY A 123 14.29 -7.32 24.03
C GLY A 123 13.79 -8.60 23.36
N LYS A 124 13.27 -8.53 22.14
CA LYS A 124 12.95 -9.75 21.36
C LYS A 124 14.23 -10.44 20.91
N LYS A 125 14.15 -11.76 20.77
CA LYS A 125 15.26 -12.60 20.29
C LYS A 125 14.82 -13.34 19.03
N GLU A 126 15.78 -13.56 18.16
CA GLU A 126 15.71 -14.56 17.09
C GLU A 126 16.44 -15.80 17.54
N PHE A 127 15.95 -16.94 17.12
CA PHE A 127 16.50 -18.24 17.43
C PHE A 127 16.91 -18.95 16.15
N LYS A 128 18.07 -19.55 16.16
CA LYS A 128 18.41 -20.54 15.14
C LYS A 128 17.88 -21.87 15.62
N VAL A 129 16.93 -22.43 14.87
CA VAL A 129 16.15 -23.57 15.31
C VAL A 129 16.31 -24.71 14.32
N SER A 130 16.45 -25.93 14.84
CA SER A 130 16.31 -27.18 14.09
C SER A 130 15.18 -28.01 14.66
N HIS A 131 14.46 -28.76 13.81
CA HIS A 131 13.43 -29.66 14.28
C HIS A 131 13.35 -30.96 13.52
N ILE A 132 12.77 -31.97 14.17
CA ILE A 132 12.36 -33.24 13.56
C ILE A 132 10.86 -33.38 13.76
N LEU A 133 10.11 -33.59 12.68
CA LEU A 133 8.66 -33.80 12.72
C LEU A 133 8.35 -35.25 12.41
N VAL A 134 7.58 -35.90 13.27
CA VAL A 134 7.07 -37.26 13.04
C VAL A 134 5.58 -37.34 13.38
N LYS A 135 4.90 -38.38 12.87
CA LYS A 135 3.45 -38.59 13.08
C LYS A 135 3.11 -38.99 14.51
N GLU A 136 3.94 -39.84 15.09
CA GLU A 136 3.63 -40.59 16.33
C GLU A 136 4.55 -40.17 17.46
N GLU A 137 3.97 -40.04 18.68
CA GLU A 137 4.71 -39.62 19.87
C GLU A 137 5.79 -40.64 20.24
N ASP A 138 5.47 -41.94 20.17
CA ASP A 138 6.41 -43.01 20.53
C ASP A 138 7.64 -42.98 19.61
N LYS A 139 7.44 -42.66 18.32
CA LYS A 139 8.56 -42.47 17.40
C LYS A 139 9.43 -41.26 17.77
N ALA A 140 8.80 -40.15 18.17
CA ALA A 140 9.55 -38.96 18.65
C ALA A 140 10.37 -39.26 19.91
N LYS A 141 9.77 -39.99 20.89
CA LYS A 141 10.46 -40.41 22.11
C LYS A 141 11.64 -41.35 21.82
N ALA A 142 11.45 -42.30 20.92
CA ALA A 142 12.52 -43.23 20.51
C ALA A 142 13.69 -42.48 19.85
N LEU A 143 13.40 -41.56 18.90
CA LEU A 143 14.42 -40.74 18.28
C LEU A 143 15.16 -39.87 19.28
N LEU A 144 14.43 -39.23 20.22
CA LEU A 144 15.03 -38.44 21.28
C LEU A 144 15.99 -39.27 22.14
N ALA A 145 15.59 -40.50 22.53
CA ALA A 145 16.43 -41.41 23.30
C ALA A 145 17.68 -41.82 22.52
N ASP A 146 17.58 -42.12 21.25
CA ASP A 146 18.73 -42.53 20.43
C ASP A 146 19.68 -41.35 20.20
N ILE A 147 19.18 -40.13 20.03
CA ILE A 147 20.00 -38.92 19.92
C ILE A 147 20.71 -38.62 21.27
N LYS A 148 19.98 -38.67 22.39
CA LYS A 148 20.56 -38.48 23.74
C LYS A 148 21.63 -39.52 24.04
N ALA A 149 21.45 -40.78 23.57
CA ALA A 149 22.43 -41.86 23.70
C ALA A 149 23.59 -41.75 22.66
N LYS A 150 23.61 -40.74 21.82
CA LYS A 150 24.60 -40.53 20.74
C LYS A 150 24.69 -41.68 19.73
N LYS A 151 23.66 -42.46 19.57
CA LYS A 151 23.59 -43.52 18.55
C LYS A 151 23.36 -42.97 17.16
N VAL A 152 22.74 -41.80 17.05
CA VAL A 152 22.47 -41.06 15.81
C VAL A 152 22.61 -39.56 16.09
N THR A 153 23.03 -38.79 15.10
CA THR A 153 23.02 -37.32 15.21
C THR A 153 21.62 -36.78 15.00
N PHE A 154 21.34 -35.58 15.49
CA PHE A 154 20.05 -34.92 15.26
C PHE A 154 19.79 -34.73 13.76
N GLU A 155 20.81 -34.31 13.05
CA GLU A 155 20.76 -34.06 11.60
C GLU A 155 20.49 -35.35 10.79
N ASP A 156 21.12 -36.46 11.15
CA ASP A 156 20.89 -37.75 10.46
C ASP A 156 19.50 -38.30 10.78
N ALA A 157 19.04 -38.15 12.02
CA ALA A 157 17.68 -38.52 12.43
C ALA A 157 16.65 -37.65 11.65
N ALA A 158 16.89 -36.35 11.52
CA ALA A 158 16.02 -35.45 10.74
C ALA A 158 15.96 -35.88 9.26
N LYS A 159 17.12 -36.12 8.63
CA LYS A 159 17.18 -36.53 7.20
C LYS A 159 16.47 -37.85 6.95
N LYS A 160 16.54 -38.78 7.90
CA LYS A 160 15.99 -40.13 7.75
C LYS A 160 14.51 -40.19 8.09
N ASP A 161 14.10 -39.53 9.17
CA ASP A 161 12.82 -39.80 9.83
C ASP A 161 11.86 -38.60 9.83
N SER A 162 12.34 -37.36 9.60
CA SER A 162 11.48 -36.19 9.57
C SER A 162 10.55 -36.21 8.36
N ILE A 163 9.28 -35.98 8.61
CA ILE A 163 8.26 -35.82 7.57
C ILE A 163 8.10 -34.36 7.14
N ASP A 164 8.87 -33.41 7.72
CA ASP A 164 8.85 -32.04 7.26
C ASP A 164 9.54 -31.89 5.90
N PRO A 165 8.81 -31.50 4.83
CA PRO A 165 9.37 -31.43 3.49
C PRO A 165 10.38 -30.29 3.31
N GLY A 166 10.29 -29.25 4.16
CA GLY A 166 11.10 -28.04 4.07
C GLY A 166 12.50 -28.22 4.67
N SER A 167 12.57 -28.77 5.87
CA SER A 167 13.81 -28.85 6.63
C SER A 167 14.38 -30.25 6.77
N GLY A 168 13.56 -31.32 6.65
CA GLY A 168 14.00 -32.69 6.94
C GLY A 168 15.26 -33.07 6.18
N LYS A 169 15.33 -32.84 4.87
CA LYS A 169 16.51 -33.12 4.02
C LYS A 169 17.75 -32.29 4.38
N ASN A 170 17.56 -31.15 5.03
CA ASN A 170 18.62 -30.24 5.47
C ASN A 170 18.99 -30.47 6.95
N GLY A 171 18.73 -31.68 7.49
CA GLY A 171 19.06 -32.00 8.89
C GLY A 171 18.14 -31.32 9.92
N GLY A 172 16.96 -30.87 9.47
CA GLY A 172 15.97 -30.20 10.30
C GLY A 172 16.19 -28.68 10.48
N ASP A 173 17.20 -28.08 9.84
CA ASP A 173 17.56 -26.65 10.00
C ASP A 173 16.44 -25.76 9.44
N LEU A 174 15.87 -24.89 10.29
CA LEU A 174 14.88 -23.86 9.96
C LEU A 174 15.52 -22.47 9.83
N GLY A 175 16.82 -22.35 10.10
CA GLY A 175 17.53 -21.10 10.11
C GLY A 175 17.18 -20.18 11.28
N TRP A 176 17.46 -18.88 11.11
CA TRP A 176 17.11 -17.85 12.08
C TRP A 176 15.67 -17.40 11.91
N SER A 177 14.91 -17.38 12.98
CA SER A 177 13.51 -17.02 12.97
C SER A 177 13.04 -16.42 14.29
N ASN A 178 11.97 -15.61 14.22
CA ASN A 178 11.24 -15.17 15.39
C ASN A 178 10.28 -16.30 15.80
N PRO A 179 10.21 -16.67 17.09
CA PRO A 179 9.28 -17.68 17.58
C PRO A 179 7.81 -17.41 17.22
N ASP A 180 7.42 -16.14 17.10
CA ASP A 180 6.04 -15.74 16.75
C ASP A 180 5.62 -16.16 15.31
N MET A 181 6.54 -16.66 14.51
CA MET A 181 6.25 -17.22 13.16
C MET A 181 5.77 -18.68 13.20
N TYR A 182 5.86 -19.33 14.34
CA TYR A 182 5.50 -20.74 14.50
C TYR A 182 4.11 -20.91 15.09
N VAL A 183 3.59 -22.15 15.02
CA VAL A 183 2.38 -22.53 15.76
C VAL A 183 2.63 -22.42 17.27
N PRO A 184 1.59 -22.11 18.08
CA PRO A 184 1.79 -21.73 19.49
C PRO A 184 2.61 -22.73 20.30
N GLU A 185 2.38 -24.02 20.13
CA GLU A 185 3.06 -25.07 20.90
C GLU A 185 4.55 -25.14 20.53
N PHE A 186 4.88 -24.99 19.26
CA PHE A 186 6.26 -24.94 18.79
C PHE A 186 6.95 -23.65 19.24
N ALA A 187 6.26 -22.52 19.13
CA ALA A 187 6.76 -21.22 19.60
C ALA A 187 7.12 -21.22 21.07
N GLU A 188 6.29 -21.86 21.91
CA GLU A 188 6.55 -22.00 23.35
C GLU A 188 7.80 -22.85 23.61
N ALA A 189 7.95 -23.97 22.89
CA ALA A 189 9.13 -24.80 22.99
C ALA A 189 10.42 -24.06 22.58
N VAL A 190 10.35 -23.17 21.57
CA VAL A 190 11.49 -22.33 21.20
C VAL A 190 11.80 -21.28 22.26
N LYS A 191 10.77 -20.61 22.81
CA LYS A 191 10.93 -19.53 23.81
C LYS A 191 11.50 -20.05 25.15
N THR A 192 11.13 -21.27 25.53
CA THR A 192 11.52 -21.88 26.82
C THR A 192 12.72 -22.80 26.72
N GLY A 193 13.09 -23.23 25.51
CA GLY A 193 14.23 -24.11 25.24
C GLY A 193 15.57 -23.44 25.55
N LYS A 194 16.59 -24.25 25.87
CA LYS A 194 17.95 -23.76 26.05
C LYS A 194 18.84 -24.14 24.89
N LYS A 195 19.80 -23.28 24.59
CA LYS A 195 20.75 -23.52 23.51
C LYS A 195 21.45 -24.88 23.68
N GLY A 196 21.43 -25.70 22.63
CA GLY A 196 22.02 -27.02 22.57
C GLY A 196 21.14 -28.15 23.14
N GLU A 197 20.02 -27.83 23.81
CA GLU A 197 19.09 -28.84 24.33
C GLU A 197 18.03 -29.17 23.27
N ILE A 198 17.57 -30.44 23.29
CA ILE A 198 16.47 -30.92 22.46
C ILE A 198 15.24 -31.05 23.37
N SER A 199 14.12 -30.51 22.92
CA SER A 199 12.86 -30.57 23.66
C SER A 199 12.36 -32.01 23.85
N GLU A 200 11.51 -32.22 24.82
CA GLU A 200 10.60 -33.38 24.81
C GLU A 200 9.65 -33.25 23.58
N PRO A 201 9.00 -34.34 23.16
CA PRO A 201 8.08 -34.29 22.01
C PRO A 201 6.98 -33.22 22.17
N VAL A 202 6.95 -32.25 21.29
CA VAL A 202 5.96 -31.17 21.26
C VAL A 202 4.87 -31.49 20.25
N LYS A 203 3.64 -31.63 20.72
CA LYS A 203 2.49 -31.94 19.87
C LYS A 203 1.96 -30.68 19.15
N SER A 204 1.72 -30.78 17.86
CA SER A 204 1.02 -29.76 17.06
C SER A 204 -0.01 -30.43 16.15
N GLN A 205 -0.74 -29.66 15.35
CA GLN A 205 -1.62 -30.15 14.31
C GLN A 205 -0.90 -30.95 13.20
N TYR A 206 0.42 -30.82 13.07
CA TYR A 206 1.22 -31.50 12.05
C TYR A 206 1.79 -32.84 12.53
N GLY A 207 1.85 -33.06 13.85
CA GLY A 207 2.44 -34.23 14.48
C GLY A 207 3.24 -33.87 15.74
N TYR A 208 4.29 -34.61 15.99
CA TYR A 208 5.18 -34.41 17.13
C TYR A 208 6.54 -33.91 16.68
N HIS A 209 6.98 -32.79 17.28
CA HIS A 209 8.24 -32.14 16.98
C HIS A 209 9.26 -32.41 18.09
N LEU A 210 10.49 -32.71 17.69
CA LEU A 210 11.66 -32.54 18.55
C LEU A 210 12.31 -31.22 18.12
N VAL A 211 12.42 -30.26 19.03
CA VAL A 211 12.92 -28.92 18.75
C VAL A 211 14.28 -28.74 19.41
N ARG A 212 15.27 -28.27 18.66
CA ARG A 212 16.60 -27.94 19.18
C ARG A 212 16.90 -26.46 18.90
N ILE A 213 17.35 -25.76 19.93
CA ILE A 213 17.83 -24.39 19.80
C ILE A 213 19.33 -24.44 19.50
N ASP A 214 19.71 -24.11 18.29
CA ASP A 214 21.11 -24.12 17.87
C ASP A 214 21.84 -22.85 18.31
N ASP A 215 21.16 -21.71 18.24
CA ASP A 215 21.68 -20.41 18.71
C ASP A 215 20.55 -19.41 19.00
N GLU A 216 20.89 -18.33 19.70
CA GLU A 216 20.00 -17.19 19.93
C GLU A 216 20.75 -15.88 19.78
N ARG A 217 20.04 -14.83 19.32
CA ARG A 217 20.58 -13.48 19.21
C ARG A 217 19.48 -12.44 19.44
N PRO A 218 19.81 -11.23 19.92
CA PRO A 218 18.88 -10.12 19.93
C PRO A 218 18.41 -9.80 18.51
N VAL A 219 17.13 -9.44 18.35
CA VAL A 219 16.63 -8.88 17.09
C VAL A 219 17.34 -7.55 16.86
N THR A 220 17.94 -7.40 15.68
CA THR A 220 18.51 -6.13 15.25
C THR A 220 17.49 -5.44 14.35
N PRO A 221 16.84 -4.35 14.80
CA PRO A 221 15.90 -3.62 13.96
C PRO A 221 16.59 -3.12 12.68
N PRO A 222 15.90 -3.10 11.55
CA PRO A 222 16.43 -2.46 10.34
C PRO A 222 16.66 -0.97 10.58
N THR A 223 17.57 -0.36 9.83
CA THR A 223 17.81 1.08 9.93
C THR A 223 16.62 1.87 9.40
N LEU A 224 16.48 3.12 9.85
CA LEU A 224 15.42 4.01 9.35
C LEU A 224 15.43 4.12 7.82
N ASP A 225 16.60 4.24 7.21
CA ASP A 225 16.73 4.35 5.75
C ASP A 225 16.20 3.11 5.01
N GLN A 226 16.40 1.92 5.58
CA GLN A 226 15.90 0.67 4.99
C GLN A 226 14.37 0.58 4.99
N VAL A 227 13.70 1.16 5.99
CA VAL A 227 12.25 1.05 6.16
C VAL A 227 11.48 2.34 5.86
N LYS A 228 12.18 3.45 5.60
CA LYS A 228 11.57 4.78 5.42
C LYS A 228 10.45 4.78 4.36
N THR A 229 10.69 4.14 3.22
CA THR A 229 9.71 4.08 2.13
C THR A 229 8.45 3.31 2.53
N ASP A 230 8.62 2.18 3.20
CA ASP A 230 7.48 1.35 3.63
C ASP A 230 6.71 1.99 4.78
N LEU A 231 7.40 2.61 5.74
CA LEU A 231 6.78 3.40 6.79
C LEU A 231 5.98 4.56 6.20
N THR A 232 6.55 5.30 5.24
CA THR A 232 5.85 6.42 4.58
C THR A 232 4.58 5.94 3.90
N ARG A 233 4.65 4.82 3.17
CA ARG A 233 3.49 4.22 2.49
C ARG A 233 2.41 3.80 3.50
N SER A 234 2.80 3.07 4.54
CA SER A 234 1.89 2.59 5.58
C SER A 234 1.20 3.76 6.31
N LEU A 235 1.97 4.78 6.69
CA LEU A 235 1.44 5.98 7.36
C LEU A 235 0.49 6.76 6.44
N THR A 236 0.81 6.88 5.15
CA THR A 236 -0.08 7.52 4.17
C THR A 236 -1.40 6.78 4.05
N GLN A 237 -1.36 5.46 3.94
CA GLN A 237 -2.56 4.62 3.90
C GLN A 237 -3.39 4.75 5.19
N LYS A 238 -2.72 4.72 6.34
CA LYS A 238 -3.38 4.88 7.64
C LYS A 238 -4.07 6.23 7.75
N LYS A 239 -3.39 7.34 7.45
CA LYS A 239 -3.96 8.69 7.46
C LYS A 239 -5.17 8.79 6.52
N MET A 240 -5.08 8.21 5.32
CA MET A 240 -6.19 8.21 4.36
C MET A 240 -7.39 7.41 4.89
N PHE A 241 -7.16 6.25 5.47
CA PHE A 241 -8.20 5.44 6.08
C PHE A 241 -8.89 6.20 7.22
N GLU A 242 -8.11 6.79 8.14
CA GLU A 242 -8.63 7.60 9.25
C GLU A 242 -9.45 8.80 8.76
N PHE A 243 -9.03 9.44 7.67
CA PHE A 243 -9.79 10.52 7.04
C PHE A 243 -11.16 10.02 6.55
N VAL A 244 -11.19 8.94 5.78
CA VAL A 244 -12.45 8.36 5.28
C VAL A 244 -13.36 7.95 6.44
N GLU A 245 -12.83 7.28 7.46
CA GLU A 245 -13.62 6.91 8.66
C GLU A 245 -14.13 8.13 9.42
N SER A 246 -13.36 9.22 9.49
CA SER A 246 -13.82 10.48 10.08
C SER A 246 -14.99 11.11 9.34
N LEU A 247 -15.04 10.95 8.00
CA LEU A 247 -16.19 11.39 7.20
C LEU A 247 -17.40 10.48 7.42
N ARG A 248 -17.18 9.17 7.46
CA ARG A 248 -18.23 8.18 7.69
C ARG A 248 -18.90 8.37 9.06
N SER A 249 -18.10 8.61 10.09
CA SER A 249 -18.61 8.81 11.46
C SER A 249 -19.51 10.06 11.63
N LYS A 250 -19.34 11.05 10.75
CA LYS A 250 -20.16 12.28 10.72
C LYS A 250 -21.39 12.17 9.81
N ALA A 251 -21.45 11.14 8.99
CA ALA A 251 -22.54 10.92 8.05
C ALA A 251 -23.70 10.17 8.74
N LYS A 252 -24.94 10.56 8.43
CA LYS A 252 -26.10 9.75 8.77
C LYS A 252 -26.22 8.61 7.77
N ILE A 253 -25.87 7.39 8.16
CA ILE A 253 -25.88 6.19 7.32
C ILE A 253 -27.03 5.29 7.80
N GLU A 254 -27.95 4.98 6.91
CA GLU A 254 -29.02 3.99 7.13
C GLU A 254 -28.84 2.88 6.10
N ILE A 255 -28.62 1.65 6.58
CA ILE A 255 -28.54 0.46 5.72
C ILE A 255 -29.95 -0.13 5.65
N ILE A 256 -30.52 -0.16 4.46
CA ILE A 256 -31.82 -0.78 4.19
C ILE A 256 -31.56 -2.10 3.48
N GLU A 257 -31.48 -3.17 4.27
CA GLU A 257 -31.43 -4.53 3.72
C GLU A 257 -32.84 -4.94 3.28
N LYS A 258 -32.95 -5.52 2.06
CA LYS A 258 -34.19 -6.10 1.56
C LYS A 258 -34.19 -7.60 1.75
#